data_b5fddf31179102d8ce9428b3abacb037
#
_entry.id   b5fddf31179102d8ce9428b3abacb037
#
_cell.length_a   1.000
_cell.length_b   1.000
_cell.length_c   1.000
_cell.angle_alpha   90.00
_cell.angle_beta   90.00
_cell.angle_gamma   90.00
#
_symmetry.space_group_name_H-M   'P 1'
#
loop_
_entity.id
_entity.type
_entity.pdbx_description
1 polymer ?
#
loop_
_entity_poly.entity_id
_entity_poly.type
_entity_poly.pdbx_seq_one_letter_code
_entity_poly.pdbx_strand_id
1 'polypeptide(L)'
;MTREECCAVVAEKDMPRTVYDMIVAMQEKYAERPAFRWVDDATKTVQEKTYGQFVEDIRRMTSYLQANVADVKGQRIVILSRTNYEYGVVTFGTVMAGAVIVTLNQKKTWPELEYELGLSDPALIFTDGIDYGYADELKAAYGDKLRPMNAYEGSAPAELANRIDTNALMMLMFTSGTTGRSKGVM
;
A
#
# COMPACT_ATOMS: atom_id res chain seq x y z
N MET A 1 -20.73 -0.38 20.21
CA MET A 1 -20.57 -1.67 19.49
C MET A 1 -20.31 -2.75 20.52
N THR A 2 -21.24 -3.66 20.70
CA THR A 2 -21.13 -4.77 21.65
C THR A 2 -20.20 -5.87 21.08
N ARG A 3 -19.74 -6.78 21.93
CA ARG A 3 -18.94 -7.93 21.49
C ARG A 3 -19.70 -8.82 20.49
N GLU A 4 -21.03 -8.89 20.63
CA GLU A 4 -21.93 -9.65 19.75
C GLU A 4 -22.03 -9.00 18.36
N GLU A 5 -22.07 -7.66 18.29
CA GLU A 5 -22.02 -6.92 17.01
C GLU A 5 -20.69 -7.09 16.28
N CYS A 6 -19.57 -7.23 17.01
CA CYS A 6 -18.27 -7.52 16.44
C CYS A 6 -18.13 -8.95 15.91
N CYS A 7 -18.92 -9.89 16.42
CA CYS A 7 -18.87 -11.32 16.09
C CYS A 7 -20.01 -11.75 15.15
N ALA A 8 -20.80 -10.80 14.61
CA ALA A 8 -21.83 -11.11 13.65
C ALA A 8 -21.21 -11.80 12.42
N VAL A 9 -21.61 -13.04 12.18
CA VAL A 9 -21.19 -13.79 11.00
C VAL A 9 -21.83 -13.14 9.77
N VAL A 10 -21.00 -12.58 8.90
CA VAL A 10 -21.46 -12.08 7.60
C VAL A 10 -21.85 -13.28 6.75
N ALA A 11 -23.05 -13.28 6.18
CA ALA A 11 -23.47 -14.35 5.30
C ALA A 11 -22.53 -14.40 4.07
N GLU A 12 -22.16 -15.59 3.60
CA GLU A 12 -21.19 -15.78 2.52
C GLU A 12 -21.55 -14.98 1.25
N LYS A 13 -22.83 -14.86 0.94
CA LYS A 13 -23.35 -14.05 -0.17
C LYS A 13 -23.08 -12.55 -0.05
N ASP A 14 -22.85 -12.06 1.17
CA ASP A 14 -22.63 -10.65 1.48
C ASP A 14 -21.14 -10.32 1.71
N MET A 15 -20.27 -11.34 1.60
CA MET A 15 -18.81 -11.14 1.72
C MET A 15 -18.23 -10.52 0.44
N PRO A 16 -17.40 -9.48 0.58
CA PRO A 16 -16.61 -8.99 -0.55
C PRO A 16 -15.75 -10.13 -1.14
N ARG A 17 -15.81 -10.32 -2.44
CA ARG A 17 -15.03 -11.36 -3.14
C ARG A 17 -13.70 -10.84 -3.68
N THR A 18 -13.62 -9.52 -3.86
CA THR A 18 -12.44 -8.85 -4.38
C THR A 18 -12.09 -7.65 -3.50
N VAL A 19 -10.87 -7.13 -3.66
CA VAL A 19 -10.47 -5.85 -3.04
C VAL A 19 -11.38 -4.71 -3.51
N TYR A 20 -11.83 -4.73 -4.77
CA TYR A 20 -12.78 -3.75 -5.28
C TYR A 20 -14.10 -3.79 -4.50
N ASP A 21 -14.70 -4.97 -4.33
CA ASP A 21 -15.96 -5.12 -3.59
C ASP A 21 -15.82 -4.63 -2.14
N MET A 22 -14.67 -4.90 -1.52
CA MET A 22 -14.36 -4.40 -0.17
C MET A 22 -14.30 -2.87 -0.13
N ILE A 23 -13.64 -2.23 -1.10
CA ILE A 23 -13.54 -0.76 -1.17
C ILE A 23 -14.92 -0.14 -1.43
N VAL A 24 -15.73 -0.73 -2.30
CA VAL A 24 -17.12 -0.30 -2.53
C VAL A 24 -17.93 -0.39 -1.23
N ALA A 25 -17.84 -1.50 -0.52
CA ALA A 25 -18.54 -1.66 0.75
C ALA A 25 -18.07 -0.64 1.82
N MET A 26 -16.78 -0.31 1.88
CA MET A 26 -16.26 0.74 2.74
C MET A 26 -16.89 2.10 2.41
N GLN A 27 -17.02 2.43 1.13
CA GLN A 27 -17.60 3.69 0.67
C GLN A 27 -19.11 3.75 0.89
N GLU A 28 -19.84 2.69 0.59
CA GLU A 28 -21.32 2.73 0.59
C GLU A 28 -21.93 2.47 1.95
N LYS A 29 -21.33 1.56 2.74
CA LYS A 29 -21.91 1.09 3.99
C LYS A 29 -21.26 1.68 5.23
N TYR A 30 -19.99 2.10 5.15
CA TYR A 30 -19.18 2.43 6.33
C TYR A 30 -18.46 3.78 6.24
N ALA A 31 -18.77 4.63 5.24
CA ALA A 31 -18.05 5.86 4.95
C ALA A 31 -17.78 6.73 6.19
N GLU A 32 -18.78 6.89 7.05
CA GLU A 32 -18.68 7.76 8.25
C GLU A 32 -18.05 7.07 9.46
N ARG A 33 -17.75 5.77 9.38
CA ARG A 33 -17.15 5.04 10.51
C ARG A 33 -15.65 5.25 10.53
N PRO A 34 -15.03 5.33 11.73
CA PRO A 34 -13.58 5.33 11.87
C PRO A 34 -12.96 4.08 11.23
N ALA A 35 -11.97 4.27 10.35
CA ALA A 35 -11.18 3.21 9.75
C ALA A 35 -9.80 3.09 10.43
N PHE A 36 -9.17 4.23 10.69
CA PHE A 36 -7.85 4.32 11.32
C PHE A 36 -7.88 5.35 12.44
N ARG A 37 -7.16 5.03 13.51
CA ARG A 37 -6.92 5.94 14.61
C ARG A 37 -5.49 5.76 15.11
N TRP A 38 -4.76 6.85 15.23
CA TRP A 38 -3.38 6.83 15.72
C TRP A 38 -3.07 8.07 16.55
N VAL A 39 -1.98 8.01 17.29
CA VAL A 39 -1.44 9.19 17.98
C VAL A 39 -0.36 9.80 17.08
N ASP A 40 -0.50 11.06 16.75
CA ASP A 40 0.53 11.81 16.05
C ASP A 40 1.71 12.07 16.97
N ASP A 41 2.91 11.66 16.55
CA ASP A 41 4.10 11.71 17.39
C ASP A 41 4.59 13.15 17.70
N ALA A 42 4.33 14.08 16.80
CA ALA A 42 4.77 15.47 16.97
C ALA A 42 3.82 16.26 17.86
N THR A 43 2.50 16.12 17.61
CA THR A 43 1.47 16.91 18.32
C THR A 43 0.91 16.21 19.55
N LYS A 44 1.16 14.91 19.71
CA LYS A 44 0.59 14.03 20.75
C LYS A 44 -0.94 14.02 20.77
N THR A 45 -1.56 14.38 19.64
CA THR A 45 -3.00 14.34 19.46
C THR A 45 -3.46 13.07 18.78
N VAL A 46 -4.68 12.63 19.07
CA VAL A 46 -5.30 11.51 18.37
C VAL A 46 -5.77 12.00 17.00
N GLN A 47 -5.28 11.34 15.98
CA GLN A 47 -5.73 11.51 14.59
C GLN A 47 -6.68 10.37 14.23
N GLU A 48 -7.64 10.68 13.36
CA GLU A 48 -8.60 9.70 12.88
C GLU A 48 -8.88 9.90 11.38
N LYS A 49 -9.09 8.81 10.67
CA LYS A 49 -9.59 8.79 9.31
C LYS A 49 -10.78 7.84 9.22
N THR A 50 -11.85 8.29 8.56
CA THR A 50 -13.02 7.44 8.27
C THR A 50 -12.76 6.54 7.07
N TYR A 51 -13.63 5.53 6.87
CA TYR A 51 -13.58 4.69 5.65
C TYR A 51 -13.77 5.51 4.38
N GLY A 52 -14.67 6.52 4.37
CA GLY A 52 -14.88 7.39 3.22
C GLY A 52 -13.62 8.18 2.85
N GLN A 53 -12.93 8.76 3.83
CA GLN A 53 -11.66 9.44 3.63
C GLN A 53 -10.56 8.49 3.14
N PHE A 54 -10.50 7.28 3.70
CA PHE A 54 -9.55 6.27 3.26
C PHE A 54 -9.77 5.84 1.82
N VAL A 55 -11.02 5.62 1.40
CA VAL A 55 -11.35 5.29 0.00
C VAL A 55 -11.02 6.45 -0.93
N GLU A 56 -11.26 7.69 -0.53
CA GLU A 56 -10.87 8.85 -1.32
C GLU A 56 -9.35 8.93 -1.52
N ASP A 57 -8.57 8.71 -0.45
CA ASP A 57 -7.11 8.70 -0.53
C ASP A 57 -6.59 7.51 -1.37
N ILE A 58 -7.21 6.33 -1.31
CA ILE A 58 -6.93 5.20 -2.22
C ILE A 58 -7.14 5.62 -3.69
N ARG A 59 -8.24 6.30 -4.00
CA ARG A 59 -8.55 6.78 -5.36
C ARG A 59 -7.53 7.82 -5.83
N ARG A 60 -7.06 8.72 -4.94
CA ARG A 60 -5.98 9.68 -5.25
C ARG A 60 -4.66 8.96 -5.55
N MET A 61 -4.30 7.96 -4.75
CA MET A 61 -3.12 7.14 -5.00
C MET A 61 -3.24 6.36 -6.33
N THR A 62 -4.43 5.84 -6.64
CA THR A 62 -4.69 5.18 -7.94
C THR A 62 -4.42 6.12 -9.12
N SER A 63 -4.96 7.35 -9.09
CA SER A 63 -4.68 8.39 -10.08
C SER A 63 -3.21 8.76 -10.16
N TYR A 64 -2.58 8.92 -8.99
CA TYR A 64 -1.17 9.25 -8.92
C TYR A 64 -0.31 8.22 -9.65
N LEU A 65 -0.55 6.93 -9.39
CA LEU A 65 0.18 5.83 -10.05
C LEU A 65 -0.07 5.80 -11.55
N GLN A 66 -1.33 5.97 -11.99
CA GLN A 66 -1.68 6.02 -13.41
C GLN A 66 -1.02 7.19 -14.16
N ALA A 67 -0.78 8.31 -13.49
CA ALA A 67 -0.12 9.48 -14.09
C ALA A 67 1.41 9.40 -14.08
N ASN A 68 2.01 8.67 -13.14
CA ASN A 68 3.46 8.67 -12.92
C ASN A 68 4.16 7.35 -13.28
N VAL A 69 3.41 6.31 -13.64
CA VAL A 69 3.94 5.01 -14.03
C VAL A 69 3.38 4.64 -15.40
N ALA A 70 4.26 4.54 -16.40
CA ALA A 70 3.87 4.08 -17.73
C ALA A 70 3.39 2.62 -17.66
N ASP A 71 2.28 2.32 -18.34
CA ASP A 71 1.69 0.99 -18.38
C ASP A 71 1.62 0.35 -16.97
N VAL A 72 1.00 1.07 -16.03
CA VAL A 72 1.00 0.76 -14.60
C VAL A 72 0.57 -0.67 -14.25
N LYS A 73 -0.22 -1.32 -15.10
CA LYS A 73 -0.71 -2.69 -14.88
C LYS A 73 0.47 -3.68 -14.81
N GLY A 74 0.56 -4.41 -13.70
CA GLY A 74 1.63 -5.39 -13.46
C GLY A 74 2.98 -4.78 -13.06
N GLN A 75 3.12 -3.45 -13.02
CA GLN A 75 4.33 -2.80 -12.52
C GLN A 75 4.48 -2.99 -11.00
N ARG A 76 5.71 -3.12 -10.52
CA ARG A 76 5.98 -3.34 -9.10
C ARG A 76 6.15 -2.01 -8.39
N ILE A 77 5.32 -1.82 -7.39
CA ILE A 77 5.35 -0.65 -6.49
C ILE A 77 5.85 -1.13 -5.14
N VAL A 78 7.02 -0.66 -4.75
CA VAL A 78 7.66 -1.03 -3.49
C VAL A 78 7.23 -0.09 -2.38
N ILE A 79 6.94 -0.65 -1.20
CA ILE A 79 6.83 0.08 0.06
C ILE A 79 8.02 -0.30 0.93
N LEU A 80 8.81 0.71 1.29
CA LEU A 80 9.94 0.64 2.20
C LEU A 80 9.73 1.65 3.33
N SER A 81 8.83 1.33 4.25
CA SER A 81 8.31 2.25 5.27
C SER A 81 7.87 1.49 6.52
N ARG A 82 7.77 2.20 7.65
CA ARG A 82 7.01 1.73 8.81
C ARG A 82 5.52 1.65 8.46
N THR A 83 4.81 0.79 9.18
CA THR A 83 3.35 0.73 9.07
C THR A 83 2.74 2.02 9.63
N ASN A 84 2.03 2.74 8.78
CA ASN A 84 1.29 3.96 9.07
C ASN A 84 -0.01 4.00 8.24
N TYR A 85 -0.77 5.11 8.31
CA TYR A 85 -1.98 5.28 7.51
C TYR A 85 -1.70 5.20 5.99
N GLU A 86 -0.67 5.91 5.54
CA GLU A 86 -0.28 5.97 4.13
C GLU A 86 0.15 4.61 3.57
N TYR A 87 0.67 3.71 4.43
CA TYR A 87 0.98 2.34 4.04
C TYR A 87 -0.27 1.62 3.49
N GLY A 88 -1.40 1.78 4.15
CA GLY A 88 -2.68 1.26 3.68
C GLY A 88 -3.12 1.91 2.37
N VAL A 89 -2.99 3.24 2.26
CA VAL A 89 -3.35 3.99 1.05
C VAL A 89 -2.52 3.54 -0.15
N VAL A 90 -1.18 3.45 0.00
CA VAL A 90 -0.29 3.00 -1.08
C VAL A 90 -0.61 1.55 -1.47
N THR A 91 -0.83 0.66 -0.48
CA THR A 91 -1.17 -0.75 -0.74
C THR A 91 -2.43 -0.86 -1.59
N PHE A 92 -3.54 -0.30 -1.13
CA PHE A 92 -4.81 -0.46 -1.85
C PHE A 92 -4.88 0.35 -3.14
N GLY A 93 -4.26 1.53 -3.19
CA GLY A 93 -4.15 2.32 -4.41
C GLY A 93 -3.35 1.60 -5.50
N THR A 94 -2.29 0.89 -5.11
CA THR A 94 -1.49 0.04 -6.02
C THR A 94 -2.35 -1.08 -6.62
N VAL A 95 -3.09 -1.81 -5.79
CA VAL A 95 -3.98 -2.88 -6.25
C VAL A 95 -5.07 -2.34 -7.18
N MET A 96 -5.67 -1.19 -6.82
CA MET A 96 -6.71 -0.56 -7.63
C MET A 96 -6.19 -0.02 -8.96
N ALA A 97 -4.90 0.34 -9.04
CA ALA A 97 -4.24 0.70 -10.30
C ALA A 97 -3.90 -0.54 -11.18
N GLY A 98 -4.08 -1.75 -10.66
CA GLY A 98 -3.70 -3.01 -11.33
C GLY A 98 -2.20 -3.29 -11.27
N ALA A 99 -1.47 -2.62 -10.39
CA ALA A 99 -0.05 -2.84 -10.15
C ALA A 99 0.18 -3.91 -9.08
N VAL A 100 1.42 -4.36 -8.93
CA VAL A 100 1.86 -5.35 -7.96
C VAL A 100 2.48 -4.65 -6.76
N ILE A 101 1.93 -4.87 -5.58
CA ILE A 101 2.52 -4.37 -4.35
C ILE A 101 3.72 -5.23 -3.92
N VAL A 102 4.82 -4.60 -3.56
CA VAL A 102 6.01 -5.26 -3.01
C VAL A 102 6.33 -4.64 -1.66
N THR A 103 6.25 -5.44 -0.61
CA THR A 103 6.53 -4.97 0.75
C THR A 103 7.90 -5.44 1.19
N LEU A 104 8.78 -4.49 1.54
CA LEU A 104 10.12 -4.77 2.04
C LEU A 104 10.25 -4.36 3.50
N ASN A 105 11.07 -5.09 4.24
CA ASN A 105 11.34 -4.76 5.63
C ASN A 105 12.45 -3.70 5.71
N GLN A 106 12.08 -2.49 6.11
CA GLN A 106 12.99 -1.33 6.25
C GLN A 106 14.13 -1.52 7.27
N LYS A 107 14.05 -2.55 8.11
CA LYS A 107 15.11 -2.86 9.10
C LYS A 107 16.20 -3.78 8.57
N LYS A 108 16.12 -4.19 7.30
CA LYS A 108 17.17 -4.98 6.65
C LYS A 108 18.39 -4.13 6.35
N THR A 109 19.53 -4.81 6.19
CA THR A 109 20.77 -4.17 5.73
C THR A 109 20.69 -3.81 4.24
N TRP A 110 21.51 -2.84 3.80
CA TRP A 110 21.53 -2.45 2.40
C TRP A 110 21.77 -3.62 1.42
N PRO A 111 22.75 -4.54 1.65
CA PRO A 111 22.94 -5.66 0.74
C PRO A 111 21.73 -6.59 0.58
N GLU A 112 20.93 -6.74 1.65
CA GLU A 112 19.68 -7.52 1.60
C GLU A 112 18.60 -6.77 0.80
N LEU A 113 18.45 -5.47 1.04
CA LEU A 113 17.50 -4.62 0.32
C LEU A 113 17.87 -4.46 -1.15
N GLU A 114 19.14 -4.24 -1.47
CA GLU A 114 19.65 -4.14 -2.84
C GLU A 114 19.30 -5.40 -3.64
N TYR A 115 19.50 -6.58 -3.02
CA TYR A 115 19.14 -7.85 -3.64
C TYR A 115 17.63 -7.96 -3.90
N GLU A 116 16.77 -7.63 -2.91
CA GLU A 116 15.32 -7.70 -3.04
C GLU A 116 14.77 -6.65 -4.01
N LEU A 117 15.31 -5.44 -4.00
CA LEU A 117 14.99 -4.37 -4.94
C LEU A 117 15.40 -4.76 -6.37
N GLY A 118 16.58 -5.36 -6.54
CA GLY A 118 17.04 -5.85 -7.82
C GLY A 118 16.15 -6.93 -8.41
N LEU A 119 15.66 -7.86 -7.58
CA LEU A 119 14.69 -8.88 -8.00
C LEU A 119 13.31 -8.31 -8.30
N SER A 120 12.90 -7.29 -7.55
CA SER A 120 11.58 -6.67 -7.72
C SER A 120 11.52 -5.79 -8.97
N ASP A 121 12.62 -5.21 -9.39
CA ASP A 121 12.70 -4.20 -10.47
C ASP A 121 11.55 -3.18 -10.35
N PRO A 122 11.56 -2.32 -9.32
CA PRO A 122 10.43 -1.46 -9.01
C PRO A 122 10.26 -0.31 -10.02
N ALA A 123 9.01 0.01 -10.35
CA ALA A 123 8.69 1.24 -11.07
C ALA A 123 8.78 2.46 -10.14
N LEU A 124 8.27 2.34 -8.91
CA LEU A 124 8.39 3.34 -7.85
C LEU A 124 8.65 2.67 -6.49
N ILE A 125 9.31 3.43 -5.60
CA ILE A 125 9.59 3.05 -4.22
C ILE A 125 9.06 4.14 -3.30
N PHE A 126 8.08 3.79 -2.46
CA PHE A 126 7.53 4.70 -1.46
C PHE A 126 8.26 4.53 -0.13
N THR A 127 8.71 5.65 0.45
CA THR A 127 9.46 5.67 1.71
C THR A 127 8.86 6.67 2.71
N ASP A 128 9.05 6.42 4.00
CA ASP A 128 8.66 7.35 5.08
C ASP A 128 9.69 8.45 5.35
N GLY A 129 10.77 8.50 4.58
CA GLY A 129 11.82 9.50 4.71
C GLY A 129 12.74 9.31 5.92
N ILE A 130 12.59 8.21 6.66
CA ILE A 130 13.46 7.91 7.80
C ILE A 130 14.74 7.25 7.31
N ASP A 131 15.88 7.72 7.80
CA ASP A 131 17.15 7.05 7.56
C ASP A 131 17.29 5.83 8.47
N TYR A 132 17.32 4.66 7.85
CA TYR A 132 17.57 3.38 8.51
C TYR A 132 19.03 2.91 8.38
N GLY A 133 19.95 3.81 7.96
CA GLY A 133 21.37 3.55 7.78
C GLY A 133 21.78 3.14 6.37
N TYR A 134 20.93 3.42 5.37
CA TYR A 134 21.20 3.16 3.94
C TYR A 134 20.58 4.21 3.00
N ALA A 135 20.26 5.39 3.54
CA ALA A 135 19.57 6.43 2.75
C ALA A 135 20.39 6.90 1.55
N ASP A 136 21.70 7.03 1.70
CA ASP A 136 22.59 7.47 0.62
C ASP A 136 22.71 6.42 -0.50
N GLU A 137 22.87 5.15 -0.14
CA GLU A 137 22.92 4.03 -1.11
C GLU A 137 21.58 3.89 -1.86
N LEU A 138 20.48 3.95 -1.14
CA LEU A 138 19.15 3.88 -1.74
C LEU A 138 18.91 5.04 -2.70
N LYS A 139 19.31 6.25 -2.32
CA LYS A 139 19.20 7.44 -3.18
C LYS A 139 20.12 7.35 -4.39
N ALA A 140 21.34 6.85 -4.23
CA ALA A 140 22.29 6.68 -5.34
C ALA A 140 21.78 5.67 -6.38
N ALA A 141 21.16 4.56 -5.91
CA ALA A 141 20.71 3.49 -6.79
C ALA A 141 19.31 3.72 -7.40
N TYR A 142 18.41 4.40 -6.67
CA TYR A 142 16.98 4.49 -7.03
C TYR A 142 16.39 5.90 -6.87
N GLY A 143 17.20 6.97 -6.79
CA GLY A 143 16.74 8.31 -6.45
C GLY A 143 15.59 8.85 -7.31
N ASP A 144 15.60 8.56 -8.60
CA ASP A 144 14.54 8.92 -9.55
C ASP A 144 13.21 8.17 -9.32
N LYS A 145 13.25 7.01 -8.67
CA LYS A 145 12.08 6.16 -8.34
C LYS A 145 11.52 6.40 -6.94
N LEU A 146 12.24 7.13 -6.07
CA LEU A 146 11.83 7.38 -4.69
C LEU A 146 10.66 8.38 -4.62
N ARG A 147 9.67 8.05 -3.80
CA ARG A 147 8.51 8.92 -3.53
C ARG A 147 8.19 8.93 -2.03
N PRO A 148 7.75 10.06 -1.48
CA PRO A 148 7.22 10.08 -0.12
C PRO A 148 5.88 9.34 -0.07
N MET A 149 5.54 8.76 1.09
CA MET A 149 4.33 7.98 1.28
C MET A 149 3.05 8.77 0.95
N ASN A 150 3.05 10.07 1.13
CA ASN A 150 1.92 10.97 0.88
C ASN A 150 1.96 11.65 -0.51
N ALA A 151 2.75 11.18 -1.46
CA ALA A 151 2.89 11.79 -2.78
C ALA A 151 1.57 11.94 -3.57
N TYR A 152 0.53 11.22 -3.17
CA TYR A 152 -0.79 11.22 -3.80
C TYR A 152 -1.68 12.43 -3.43
N GLU A 153 -1.38 13.15 -2.35
CA GLU A 153 -2.28 14.17 -1.76
C GLU A 153 -2.72 15.26 -2.76
N GLY A 154 -1.87 15.62 -3.69
CA GLY A 154 -2.18 16.60 -4.74
C GLY A 154 -2.99 16.04 -5.94
N SER A 155 -3.26 14.74 -5.99
CA SER A 155 -3.95 14.09 -7.11
C SER A 155 -5.46 14.18 -6.98
N ALA A 156 -6.17 14.35 -8.10
CA ALA A 156 -7.62 14.18 -8.13
C ALA A 156 -7.96 12.69 -7.92
N PRO A 157 -9.04 12.34 -7.20
CA PRO A 157 -9.42 10.96 -6.99
C PRO A 157 -9.87 10.30 -8.32
N ALA A 158 -9.35 9.10 -8.64
CA ALA A 158 -9.78 8.32 -9.77
C ALA A 158 -11.27 7.92 -9.66
N GLU A 159 -11.90 7.61 -10.77
CA GLU A 159 -13.19 6.95 -10.75
C GLU A 159 -13.06 5.57 -10.10
N LEU A 160 -14.03 5.22 -9.23
CA LEU A 160 -14.08 3.91 -8.61
C LEU A 160 -14.65 2.89 -9.61
N ALA A 161 -13.77 2.24 -10.33
CA ALA A 161 -14.11 1.25 -11.35
C ALA A 161 -13.44 -0.09 -11.06
N ASN A 162 -14.16 -1.19 -11.29
CA ASN A 162 -13.59 -2.52 -11.16
C ASN A 162 -12.63 -2.82 -12.32
N ARG A 163 -11.35 -2.72 -12.05
CA ARG A 163 -10.26 -3.02 -12.99
C ARG A 163 -9.39 -4.17 -12.51
N ILE A 164 -9.80 -4.85 -11.43
CA ILE A 164 -9.04 -5.93 -10.83
C ILE A 164 -9.19 -7.19 -11.67
N ASP A 165 -8.06 -7.69 -12.15
CA ASP A 165 -7.95 -9.02 -12.73
C ASP A 165 -7.63 -10.00 -11.58
N THR A 166 -8.57 -10.86 -11.23
CA THR A 166 -8.43 -11.82 -10.12
C THR A 166 -7.39 -12.91 -10.38
N ASN A 167 -6.89 -13.01 -11.62
CA ASN A 167 -5.82 -13.93 -11.99
C ASN A 167 -4.44 -13.25 -12.05
N ALA A 168 -4.39 -11.90 -11.91
CA ALA A 168 -3.15 -11.17 -11.91
C ALA A 168 -2.44 -11.26 -10.56
N LEU A 169 -1.11 -11.17 -10.60
CA LEU A 169 -0.31 -11.05 -9.38
C LEU A 169 -0.69 -9.76 -8.64
N MET A 170 -1.10 -9.89 -7.39
CA MET A 170 -1.47 -8.75 -6.54
C MET A 170 -0.29 -8.30 -5.67
N MET A 171 0.46 -9.23 -5.12
CA MET A 171 1.51 -8.96 -4.14
C MET A 171 2.71 -9.87 -4.34
N LEU A 172 3.91 -9.31 -4.16
CA LEU A 172 5.16 -10.02 -4.04
C LEU A 172 5.73 -9.77 -2.64
N MET A 173 5.97 -10.84 -1.90
CA MET A 173 6.56 -10.78 -0.56
C MET A 173 7.88 -11.56 -0.53
N PHE A 174 8.81 -11.10 0.29
CA PHE A 174 10.08 -11.78 0.51
C PHE A 174 10.07 -12.49 1.86
N THR A 175 10.43 -13.78 1.84
CA THR A 175 10.59 -14.59 3.04
C THR A 175 12.07 -14.83 3.32
N SER A 176 12.43 -14.93 4.61
CA SER A 176 13.77 -15.38 5.02
C SER A 176 13.95 -16.83 4.59
N GLY A 177 14.71 -17.06 3.51
CA GLY A 177 15.02 -18.41 3.07
C GLY A 177 15.90 -19.14 4.09
N THR A 178 15.60 -20.42 4.35
CA THR A 178 16.44 -21.31 5.19
C THR A 178 17.87 -21.47 4.64
N THR A 179 18.13 -21.02 3.42
CA THR A 179 19.42 -21.13 2.70
C THR A 179 20.18 -19.80 2.59
N GLY A 180 19.85 -18.79 3.39
CA GLY A 180 20.62 -17.55 3.54
C GLY A 180 20.23 -16.37 2.65
N ARG A 181 19.49 -16.55 1.56
CA ARG A 181 18.96 -15.43 0.76
C ARG A 181 17.44 -15.44 0.73
N SER A 182 16.84 -14.26 0.77
CA SER A 182 15.39 -14.07 0.66
C SER A 182 14.86 -14.63 -0.66
N LYS A 183 13.66 -15.24 -0.60
CA LYS A 183 12.93 -15.73 -1.77
C LYS A 183 11.65 -14.95 -1.92
N GLY A 184 11.37 -14.49 -3.15
CA GLY A 184 10.09 -13.88 -3.49
C GLY A 184 8.99 -14.93 -3.55
N VAL A 185 7.87 -14.65 -2.89
CA VAL A 185 6.63 -15.46 -2.90
C VAL A 185 5.56 -14.62 -3.57
N MET A 186 4.87 -15.24 -4.53
CA MET A 186 3.79 -14.66 -5.33
C MET A 186 2.45 -15.26 -4.95
#